data_a99ae404a9a7b291fb3e8f0577d2573b
#
_entry.id   a99ae404a9a7b291fb3e8f0577d2573b
#
_cell.length_a   1.000
_cell.length_b   1.000
_cell.length_c   1.000
_cell.angle_alpha   90.00
_cell.angle_beta   90.00
_cell.angle_gamma   90.00
#
_symmetry.space_group_name_H-M   'P 1'
#
loop_
_entity.id
_entity.type
_entity.pdbx_description
1 polymer ?
#
loop_
_entity_poly.entity_id
_entity_poly.type
_entity_poly.pdbx_seq_one_letter_code
_entity_poly.pdbx_strand_id
1 'polypeptide(L)'
;MSDAPPVRKIIHIDMDAFYASVEQRDDPELRGRPVAVGYAAARGVVAAASYEARTFGVRSALPSVTALRRCPELVFVKPRFDVYRAVSKQIHAIFADYTHLIQPLSLDEAYLDVTANRRGIATAWATAKEIRARILAETGLTASAGISYNKFLAKLASDHRKPNGQFAVTPDMGAAWVETLPVARFHGVGPVTAAKMQRLGIETGADLRAKSMAFLREHFGSAAEWYHAIARGEDDRPVNPDRERKSSGSETTFDRDLTDAAEIEEGVVRMADEVWAWCDKAQAFGRTVTVKVKFQDFKIITRSRSHNGLVASHDLLRQASLDLIRLVLPPEKGIRLVGVTVSNFDEIGRAHV
;
A
#
# COMPACT_ATOMS: atom_id res chain seq x y z
N MET A 1 18.90 38.47 -4.86
CA MET A 1 18.42 37.14 -5.31
C MET A 1 17.75 36.51 -4.11
N SER A 2 16.50 36.08 -4.21
CA SER A 2 15.75 35.49 -3.07
C SER A 2 16.41 34.16 -2.67
N ASP A 3 16.87 34.06 -1.41
CA ASP A 3 17.47 32.85 -0.80
C ASP A 3 16.43 31.74 -0.47
N ALA A 4 15.25 31.80 -1.07
CA ALA A 4 14.23 30.80 -0.85
C ALA A 4 14.64 29.48 -1.58
N PRO A 5 14.57 28.32 -0.91
CA PRO A 5 14.88 27.06 -1.55
C PRO A 5 13.97 26.85 -2.79
N PRO A 6 14.49 26.20 -3.83
CA PRO A 6 13.71 25.97 -5.03
C PRO A 6 12.45 25.14 -4.72
N VAL A 7 11.34 25.48 -5.36
CA VAL A 7 10.10 24.71 -5.25
C VAL A 7 10.36 23.28 -5.68
N ARG A 8 10.06 22.31 -4.81
CA ARG A 8 10.23 20.90 -5.12
C ARG A 8 9.36 20.47 -6.31
N LYS A 9 9.86 19.54 -7.10
CA LYS A 9 9.17 18.95 -8.24
C LYS A 9 8.95 17.47 -7.97
N ILE A 10 7.81 17.15 -7.35
CA ILE A 10 7.46 15.78 -6.96
C ILE A 10 6.50 15.19 -7.98
N ILE A 11 6.82 13.99 -8.48
CA ILE A 11 5.94 13.20 -9.32
C ILE A 11 5.54 11.96 -8.53
N HIS A 12 4.24 11.63 -8.52
CA HIS A 12 3.74 10.33 -8.13
C HIS A 12 3.32 9.57 -9.39
N ILE A 13 3.96 8.43 -9.63
CA ILE A 13 3.58 7.51 -10.71
C ILE A 13 2.82 6.34 -10.11
N ASP A 14 1.74 5.93 -10.78
CA ASP A 14 0.88 4.83 -10.36
C ASP A 14 0.39 4.09 -11.60
N MET A 15 0.68 2.79 -11.68
CA MET A 15 0.29 1.97 -12.83
C MET A 15 -1.22 1.75 -12.88
N ASP A 16 -1.80 1.80 -14.06
CA ASP A 16 -3.23 1.65 -14.24
C ASP A 16 -3.66 0.18 -14.12
N ALA A 17 -4.44 -0.14 -13.08
CA ALA A 17 -4.96 -1.49 -12.79
C ALA A 17 -3.87 -2.59 -12.86
N PHE A 18 -2.70 -2.35 -12.29
CA PHE A 18 -1.41 -2.99 -12.56
C PHE A 18 -1.49 -4.49 -12.83
N TYR A 19 -1.86 -5.31 -11.83
CA TYR A 19 -1.85 -6.77 -12.01
C TYR A 19 -2.84 -7.21 -13.10
N ALA A 20 -4.04 -6.64 -13.13
CA ALA A 20 -5.03 -6.97 -14.14
C ALA A 20 -4.58 -6.56 -15.55
N SER A 21 -3.90 -5.42 -15.68
CA SER A 21 -3.34 -4.94 -16.94
C SER A 21 -2.21 -5.83 -17.45
N VAL A 22 -1.36 -6.37 -16.54
CA VAL A 22 -0.34 -7.37 -16.90
C VAL A 22 -0.99 -8.63 -17.45
N GLU A 23 -2.05 -9.13 -16.82
CA GLU A 23 -2.75 -10.33 -17.31
C GLU A 23 -3.41 -10.07 -18.68
N GLN A 24 -4.09 -8.94 -18.87
CA GLN A 24 -4.70 -8.57 -20.17
C GLN A 24 -3.66 -8.29 -21.26
N ARG A 25 -2.45 -7.85 -20.90
CA ARG A 25 -1.33 -7.70 -21.85
C ARG A 25 -0.84 -9.04 -22.35
N ASP A 26 -0.60 -9.98 -21.41
CA ASP A 26 0.02 -11.27 -21.66
C ASP A 26 -0.95 -12.29 -22.28
N ASP A 27 -2.24 -12.15 -22.00
CA ASP A 27 -3.31 -12.98 -22.56
C ASP A 27 -4.32 -12.11 -23.36
N PRO A 28 -4.26 -12.15 -24.70
CA PRO A 28 -5.17 -11.37 -25.54
C PRO A 28 -6.65 -11.69 -25.35
N GLU A 29 -7.00 -12.90 -24.90
CA GLU A 29 -8.40 -13.30 -24.68
C GLU A 29 -9.04 -12.60 -23.47
N LEU A 30 -8.21 -12.02 -22.59
CA LEU A 30 -8.68 -11.24 -21.44
C LEU A 30 -8.93 -9.76 -21.78
N ARG A 31 -8.50 -9.28 -22.94
CA ARG A 31 -8.64 -7.87 -23.32
C ARG A 31 -10.10 -7.49 -23.51
N GLY A 32 -10.49 -6.36 -22.94
CA GLY A 32 -11.86 -5.86 -22.98
C GLY A 32 -12.86 -6.63 -22.11
N ARG A 33 -12.40 -7.65 -21.39
CA ARG A 33 -13.24 -8.43 -20.45
C ARG A 33 -13.07 -7.94 -19.03
N PRO A 34 -14.10 -8.07 -18.17
CA PRO A 34 -13.95 -7.83 -16.75
C PRO A 34 -13.04 -8.91 -16.13
N VAL A 35 -11.87 -8.51 -15.65
CA VAL A 35 -10.85 -9.39 -15.06
C VAL A 35 -10.59 -8.99 -13.62
N ALA A 36 -10.48 -9.98 -12.74
CA ALA A 36 -9.99 -9.83 -11.38
C ALA A 36 -8.79 -10.77 -11.15
N VAL A 37 -7.70 -10.22 -10.65
CA VAL A 37 -6.58 -11.03 -10.16
C VAL A 37 -6.90 -11.47 -8.74
N GLY A 38 -6.83 -12.77 -8.48
CA GLY A 38 -7.18 -13.37 -7.19
C GLY A 38 -7.69 -14.80 -7.36
N TYR A 39 -8.35 -15.28 -6.32
CA TYR A 39 -8.91 -16.62 -6.32
C TYR A 39 -10.44 -16.56 -6.20
N ALA A 40 -11.16 -17.26 -7.08
CA ALA A 40 -12.61 -17.42 -7.04
C ALA A 40 -13.01 -18.41 -5.92
N ALA A 41 -12.65 -18.13 -4.69
CA ALA A 41 -12.88 -18.98 -3.51
C ALA A 41 -13.82 -18.30 -2.52
N ALA A 42 -14.47 -19.09 -1.65
CA ALA A 42 -15.41 -18.59 -0.65
C ALA A 42 -14.81 -17.52 0.28
N ARG A 43 -13.51 -17.62 0.57
CA ARG A 43 -12.75 -16.65 1.38
C ARG A 43 -11.72 -15.85 0.56
N GLY A 44 -11.79 -15.97 -0.78
CA GLY A 44 -10.93 -15.22 -1.69
C GLY A 44 -11.23 -13.73 -1.67
N VAL A 45 -10.24 -12.93 -2.06
CA VAL A 45 -10.36 -11.48 -2.27
C VAL A 45 -9.76 -11.10 -3.61
N VAL A 46 -10.29 -10.02 -4.19
CA VAL A 46 -9.74 -9.39 -5.39
C VAL A 46 -8.45 -8.67 -5.01
N ALA A 47 -7.32 -9.06 -5.61
CA ALA A 47 -6.04 -8.34 -5.46
C ALA A 47 -6.01 -7.09 -6.35
N ALA A 48 -6.44 -7.23 -7.63
CA ALA A 48 -6.59 -6.12 -8.56
C ALA A 48 -7.77 -6.39 -9.50
N ALA A 49 -8.41 -5.32 -9.98
CA ALA A 49 -9.52 -5.40 -10.92
C ALA A 49 -9.25 -4.54 -12.16
N SER A 50 -9.53 -5.08 -13.36
CA SER A 50 -9.46 -4.33 -14.61
C SER A 50 -10.48 -3.18 -14.64
N TYR A 51 -10.28 -2.22 -15.52
CA TYR A 51 -11.22 -1.09 -15.64
C TYR A 51 -12.61 -1.57 -16.05
N GLU A 52 -12.72 -2.59 -16.88
CA GLU A 52 -13.99 -3.22 -17.22
C GLU A 52 -14.70 -3.78 -15.99
N ALA A 53 -13.97 -4.49 -15.12
CA ALA A 53 -14.52 -5.01 -13.87
C ALA A 53 -14.94 -3.89 -12.89
N ARG A 54 -14.21 -2.76 -12.89
CA ARG A 54 -14.53 -1.59 -12.04
C ARG A 54 -15.85 -0.94 -12.41
N THR A 55 -16.34 -1.04 -13.65
CA THR A 55 -17.67 -0.52 -14.06
C THR A 55 -18.80 -1.22 -13.32
N PHE A 56 -18.60 -2.49 -12.91
CA PHE A 56 -19.52 -3.25 -12.06
C PHE A 56 -19.30 -3.06 -10.57
N GLY A 57 -18.41 -2.11 -10.18
CA GLY A 57 -18.06 -1.87 -8.78
C GLY A 57 -17.12 -2.91 -8.17
N VAL A 58 -16.47 -3.76 -9.00
CA VAL A 58 -15.43 -4.69 -8.55
C VAL A 58 -14.13 -3.92 -8.31
N ARG A 59 -13.54 -4.06 -7.12
CA ARG A 59 -12.32 -3.33 -6.70
C ARG A 59 -11.43 -4.22 -5.84
N SER A 60 -10.18 -3.84 -5.68
CA SER A 60 -9.24 -4.48 -4.75
C SER A 60 -9.83 -4.57 -3.34
N ALA A 61 -9.47 -5.63 -2.62
CA ALA A 61 -9.98 -6.02 -1.31
C ALA A 61 -11.46 -6.44 -1.24
N LEU A 62 -12.20 -6.43 -2.37
CA LEU A 62 -13.57 -6.94 -2.40
C LEU A 62 -13.56 -8.47 -2.25
N PRO A 63 -14.44 -9.08 -1.40
CA PRO A 63 -14.58 -10.54 -1.37
C PRO A 63 -14.96 -11.11 -2.72
N SER A 64 -14.32 -12.20 -3.14
CA SER A 64 -14.52 -12.81 -4.47
C SER A 64 -15.98 -13.21 -4.73
N VAL A 65 -16.69 -13.71 -3.72
CA VAL A 65 -18.13 -14.02 -3.80
C VAL A 65 -18.97 -12.78 -4.09
N THR A 66 -18.60 -11.64 -3.52
CA THR A 66 -19.30 -10.37 -3.77
C THR A 66 -18.96 -9.83 -5.15
N ALA A 67 -17.71 -10.00 -5.60
CA ALA A 67 -17.27 -9.59 -6.94
C ALA A 67 -18.06 -10.35 -8.02
N LEU A 68 -18.19 -11.68 -7.89
CA LEU A 68 -18.97 -12.52 -8.81
C LEU A 68 -20.47 -12.16 -8.82
N ARG A 69 -21.04 -11.81 -7.66
CA ARG A 69 -22.44 -11.34 -7.60
C ARG A 69 -22.65 -10.03 -8.35
N ARG A 70 -21.65 -9.11 -8.31
CA ARG A 70 -21.73 -7.83 -9.02
C ARG A 70 -21.48 -7.96 -10.51
N CYS A 71 -20.59 -8.88 -10.89
CA CYS A 71 -20.20 -9.13 -12.27
C CYS A 71 -20.18 -10.66 -12.51
N PRO A 72 -21.29 -11.28 -12.93
CA PRO A 72 -21.36 -12.73 -13.17
C PRO A 72 -20.38 -13.23 -14.24
N GLU A 73 -20.01 -12.39 -15.19
CA GLU A 73 -19.04 -12.68 -16.27
C GLU A 73 -17.58 -12.41 -15.89
N LEU A 74 -17.32 -12.08 -14.62
CA LEU A 74 -15.99 -11.76 -14.13
C LEU A 74 -15.03 -12.95 -14.26
N VAL A 75 -13.93 -12.73 -14.95
CA VAL A 75 -12.85 -13.73 -15.08
C VAL A 75 -11.85 -13.57 -13.95
N PHE A 76 -11.72 -14.59 -13.10
CA PHE A 76 -10.66 -14.65 -12.10
C PHE A 76 -9.39 -15.26 -12.67
N VAL A 77 -8.25 -14.57 -12.49
CA VAL A 77 -6.91 -15.03 -12.87
C VAL A 77 -6.06 -15.17 -11.63
N LYS A 78 -5.30 -16.28 -11.53
CA LYS A 78 -4.37 -16.49 -10.41
C LYS A 78 -3.24 -15.47 -10.44
N PRO A 79 -2.82 -14.91 -9.29
CA PRO A 79 -1.72 -13.95 -9.23
C PRO A 79 -0.39 -14.57 -9.70
N ARG A 80 0.35 -13.82 -10.54
CA ARG A 80 1.73 -14.16 -10.98
C ARG A 80 2.72 -13.14 -10.42
N PHE A 81 2.95 -13.17 -9.10
CA PHE A 81 3.78 -12.17 -8.42
C PHE A 81 5.23 -12.10 -8.90
N ASP A 82 5.78 -13.17 -9.44
CA ASP A 82 7.10 -13.20 -10.08
C ASP A 82 7.11 -12.27 -11.33
N VAL A 83 6.08 -12.35 -12.18
CA VAL A 83 5.91 -11.47 -13.34
C VAL A 83 5.70 -10.02 -12.90
N TYR A 84 4.83 -9.77 -11.91
CA TYR A 84 4.59 -8.41 -11.43
C TYR A 84 5.85 -7.76 -10.86
N ARG A 85 6.66 -8.52 -10.11
CA ARG A 85 7.96 -8.04 -9.62
C ARG A 85 8.95 -7.76 -10.75
N ALA A 86 8.96 -8.58 -11.79
CA ALA A 86 9.82 -8.35 -12.96
C ALA A 86 9.44 -7.06 -13.69
N VAL A 87 8.14 -6.84 -13.93
CA VAL A 87 7.64 -5.59 -14.53
C VAL A 87 7.92 -4.39 -13.64
N SER A 88 7.70 -4.50 -12.33
CA SER A 88 8.04 -3.45 -11.36
C SER A 88 9.51 -3.02 -11.46
N LYS A 89 10.44 -3.98 -11.56
CA LYS A 89 11.88 -3.69 -11.76
C LYS A 89 12.15 -2.91 -13.05
N GLN A 90 11.47 -3.24 -14.15
CA GLN A 90 11.61 -2.48 -15.42
C GLN A 90 11.14 -1.03 -15.23
N ILE A 91 10.00 -0.83 -14.57
CA ILE A 91 9.46 0.51 -14.29
C ILE A 91 10.42 1.31 -13.40
N HIS A 92 10.97 0.71 -12.35
CA HIS A 92 11.94 1.35 -11.48
C HIS A 92 13.25 1.71 -12.20
N ALA A 93 13.70 0.89 -13.15
CA ALA A 93 14.85 1.21 -13.99
C ALA A 93 14.60 2.47 -14.85
N ILE A 94 13.38 2.62 -15.39
CA ILE A 94 12.98 3.84 -16.09
C ILE A 94 13.07 5.06 -15.15
N PHE A 95 12.57 4.97 -13.91
CA PHE A 95 12.61 6.08 -12.94
C PHE A 95 14.05 6.50 -12.62
N ALA A 96 14.96 5.55 -12.48
CA ALA A 96 16.37 5.79 -12.13
C ALA A 96 17.11 6.64 -13.16
N ASP A 97 16.66 6.68 -14.41
CA ASP A 97 17.23 7.55 -15.45
C ASP A 97 16.95 9.04 -15.17
N TYR A 98 15.92 9.37 -14.40
CA TYR A 98 15.48 10.75 -14.15
C TYR A 98 15.92 11.27 -12.79
N THR A 99 15.97 10.41 -11.79
CA THR A 99 16.35 10.79 -10.42
C THR A 99 16.81 9.59 -9.61
N HIS A 100 17.65 9.83 -8.60
CA HIS A 100 17.96 8.84 -7.55
C HIS A 100 16.99 8.89 -6.37
N LEU A 101 16.24 10.00 -6.24
CA LEU A 101 15.27 10.19 -5.17
C LEU A 101 13.96 9.53 -5.56
N ILE A 102 13.91 8.21 -5.43
CA ILE A 102 12.76 7.36 -5.72
C ILE A 102 12.31 6.71 -4.42
N GLN A 103 11.06 6.91 -4.04
CA GLN A 103 10.44 6.26 -2.88
C GLN A 103 9.35 5.30 -3.35
N PRO A 104 9.61 4.00 -3.41
CA PRO A 104 8.59 3.00 -3.68
C PRO A 104 7.53 2.97 -2.57
N LEU A 105 6.27 2.80 -2.95
CA LEU A 105 5.16 2.57 -2.03
C LEU A 105 4.63 1.15 -2.14
N SER A 106 4.63 0.60 -3.36
CA SER A 106 4.22 -0.76 -3.72
C SER A 106 5.00 -1.21 -4.97
N LEU A 107 4.59 -2.30 -5.61
CA LEU A 107 5.16 -2.76 -6.88
C LEU A 107 4.81 -1.85 -8.06
N ASP A 108 3.75 -1.05 -7.94
CA ASP A 108 3.14 -0.29 -9.02
C ASP A 108 3.13 1.22 -8.81
N GLU A 109 3.58 1.71 -7.67
CA GLU A 109 3.60 3.14 -7.41
C GLU A 109 4.85 3.63 -6.68
N ALA A 110 5.30 4.83 -7.04
CA ALA A 110 6.43 5.49 -6.40
C ALA A 110 6.31 7.02 -6.44
N TYR A 111 6.91 7.67 -5.44
CA TYR A 111 7.25 9.09 -5.53
C TYR A 111 8.64 9.27 -6.14
N LEU A 112 8.77 10.28 -6.99
CA LEU A 112 10.03 10.72 -7.57
C LEU A 112 10.21 12.21 -7.25
N ASP A 113 11.36 12.58 -6.69
CA ASP A 113 11.77 13.99 -6.63
C ASP A 113 12.67 14.28 -7.83
N VAL A 114 12.13 15.05 -8.78
CA VAL A 114 12.82 15.44 -10.00
C VAL A 114 13.22 16.93 -9.98
N THR A 115 13.34 17.51 -8.80
CA THR A 115 13.81 18.91 -8.64
C THR A 115 15.17 19.10 -9.31
N ALA A 116 16.09 18.14 -9.10
CA ALA A 116 17.35 18.01 -9.81
C ALA A 116 17.21 16.85 -10.84
N ASN A 117 16.64 17.14 -12.02
CA ASN A 117 16.40 16.14 -13.06
C ASN A 117 17.70 15.75 -13.76
N ARG A 118 18.06 14.47 -13.77
CA ARG A 118 19.29 13.94 -14.36
C ARG A 118 19.35 14.06 -15.89
N ARG A 119 18.21 14.10 -16.55
CA ARG A 119 18.11 14.26 -18.02
C ARG A 119 18.01 15.71 -18.48
N GLY A 120 18.05 16.67 -17.54
CA GLY A 120 17.99 18.10 -17.87
C GLY A 120 16.60 18.55 -18.38
N ILE A 121 15.55 17.77 -18.16
CA ILE A 121 14.20 18.13 -18.58
C ILE A 121 13.69 19.25 -17.68
N ALA A 122 13.30 20.37 -18.27
CA ALA A 122 13.03 21.62 -17.55
C ALA A 122 11.83 21.54 -16.59
N THR A 123 10.80 20.75 -16.91
CA THR A 123 9.57 20.70 -16.14
C THR A 123 9.22 19.29 -15.67
N ALA A 124 8.65 19.17 -14.47
CA ALA A 124 8.14 17.89 -13.98
C ALA A 124 6.97 17.36 -14.85
N TRP A 125 6.22 18.25 -15.50
CA TRP A 125 5.18 17.87 -16.46
C TRP A 125 5.75 17.11 -17.66
N ALA A 126 6.81 17.65 -18.29
CA ALA A 126 7.46 17.00 -19.42
C ALA A 126 8.16 15.69 -18.98
N THR A 127 8.77 15.68 -17.80
CA THR A 127 9.37 14.47 -17.21
C THR A 127 8.32 13.36 -17.01
N ALA A 128 7.19 13.67 -16.40
CA ALA A 128 6.11 12.70 -16.19
C ALA A 128 5.55 12.17 -17.52
N LYS A 129 5.40 13.04 -18.52
CA LYS A 129 4.96 12.64 -19.86
C LYS A 129 5.93 11.67 -20.52
N GLU A 130 7.23 11.93 -20.42
CA GLU A 130 8.26 11.06 -20.98
C GLU A 130 8.33 9.72 -20.25
N ILE A 131 8.31 9.72 -18.91
CA ILE A 131 8.27 8.50 -18.09
C ILE A 131 7.09 7.61 -18.50
N ARG A 132 5.88 8.18 -18.58
CA ARG A 132 4.68 7.43 -18.96
C ARG A 132 4.76 6.88 -20.40
N ALA A 133 5.29 7.64 -21.32
CA ALA A 133 5.51 7.20 -22.70
C ALA A 133 6.50 6.02 -22.76
N ARG A 134 7.59 6.10 -22.00
CA ARG A 134 8.57 5.00 -21.90
C ARG A 134 7.99 3.76 -21.24
N ILE A 135 7.24 3.90 -20.16
CA ILE A 135 6.54 2.77 -19.53
C ILE A 135 5.68 2.04 -20.57
N LEU A 136 4.88 2.78 -21.34
CA LEU A 136 4.05 2.19 -22.39
C LEU A 136 4.89 1.50 -23.47
N ALA A 137 5.93 2.14 -23.97
CA ALA A 137 6.79 1.61 -25.03
C ALA A 137 7.56 0.36 -24.59
N GLU A 138 8.09 0.35 -23.34
CA GLU A 138 8.97 -0.72 -22.85
C GLU A 138 8.20 -1.87 -22.20
N THR A 139 7.00 -1.62 -21.66
CA THR A 139 6.23 -2.65 -20.93
C THR A 139 4.89 -2.99 -21.53
N GLY A 140 4.38 -2.21 -22.47
CA GLY A 140 3.02 -2.34 -23.01
C GLY A 140 1.91 -1.96 -22.03
N LEU A 141 2.24 -1.31 -20.90
CA LEU A 141 1.32 -0.93 -19.85
C LEU A 141 1.20 0.58 -19.72
N THR A 142 0.06 1.06 -19.22
CA THR A 142 -0.13 2.48 -18.96
C THR A 142 0.08 2.83 -17.49
N ALA A 143 0.47 4.07 -17.25
CA ALA A 143 0.60 4.66 -15.92
C ALA A 143 -0.06 6.04 -15.88
N SER A 144 -0.54 6.43 -14.72
CA SER A 144 -1.01 7.78 -14.44
C SER A 144 -0.02 8.53 -13.56
N ALA A 145 0.07 9.84 -13.73
CA ALA A 145 1.02 10.68 -13.00
C ALA A 145 0.34 11.87 -12.33
N GLY A 146 0.70 12.10 -11.07
CA GLY A 146 0.39 13.34 -10.37
C GLY A 146 1.66 14.15 -10.14
N ILE A 147 1.62 15.42 -10.41
CA ILE A 147 2.76 16.33 -10.31
C ILE A 147 2.42 17.43 -9.30
N SER A 148 3.29 17.67 -8.33
CA SER A 148 3.13 18.77 -7.40
C SER A 148 4.44 19.15 -6.71
N TYR A 149 4.35 20.06 -5.76
CA TYR A 149 5.47 20.51 -4.94
C TYR A 149 5.63 19.70 -3.64
N ASN A 150 4.73 18.74 -3.37
CA ASN A 150 4.83 17.81 -2.24
C ASN A 150 4.18 16.45 -2.56
N LYS A 151 4.45 15.45 -1.70
CA LYS A 151 3.99 14.08 -1.89
C LYS A 151 2.46 13.92 -1.78
N PHE A 152 1.85 14.61 -0.81
CA PHE A 152 0.41 14.51 -0.58
C PHE A 152 -0.38 14.93 -1.83
N LEU A 153 -0.08 16.09 -2.35
CA LEU A 153 -0.75 16.62 -3.55
C LEU A 153 -0.42 15.80 -4.81
N ALA A 154 0.84 15.38 -4.97
CA ALA A 154 1.22 14.55 -6.11
C ALA A 154 0.44 13.23 -6.14
N LYS A 155 0.24 12.58 -4.98
CA LYS A 155 -0.55 11.35 -4.91
C LYS A 155 -2.02 11.57 -5.20
N LEU A 156 -2.63 12.61 -4.66
CA LEU A 156 -4.02 12.95 -4.99
C LEU A 156 -4.19 13.29 -6.49
N ALA A 157 -3.22 14.01 -7.05
CA ALA A 157 -3.23 14.41 -8.46
C ALA A 157 -3.13 13.21 -9.40
N SER A 158 -2.40 12.13 -9.04
CA SER A 158 -2.26 10.95 -9.89
C SER A 158 -3.58 10.23 -10.14
N ASP A 159 -4.54 10.33 -9.22
CA ASP A 159 -5.87 9.73 -9.35
C ASP A 159 -6.86 10.59 -10.15
N HIS A 160 -6.53 11.88 -10.39
CA HIS A 160 -7.48 12.83 -10.94
C HIS A 160 -7.87 12.55 -12.40
N ARG A 161 -6.94 12.01 -13.19
CA ARG A 161 -7.13 11.70 -14.62
C ARG A 161 -6.75 10.27 -14.98
N LYS A 162 -7.02 9.29 -14.09
CA LYS A 162 -6.88 7.87 -14.43
C LYS A 162 -7.99 7.41 -15.37
N PRO A 163 -7.71 6.45 -16.30
CA PRO A 163 -6.40 5.87 -16.61
C PRO A 163 -5.58 6.69 -17.61
N ASN A 164 -4.30 6.37 -17.71
CA ASN A 164 -3.35 6.91 -18.70
C ASN A 164 -3.35 8.43 -18.79
N GLY A 165 -3.48 9.09 -17.64
CA GLY A 165 -3.55 10.54 -17.53
C GLY A 165 -2.44 11.14 -16.69
N GLN A 166 -2.31 12.44 -16.71
CA GLN A 166 -1.50 13.18 -15.76
C GLN A 166 -2.18 14.49 -15.35
N PHE A 167 -1.93 14.93 -14.13
CA PHE A 167 -2.47 16.16 -13.58
C PHE A 167 -1.42 16.85 -12.70
N ALA A 168 -1.36 18.18 -12.79
CA ALA A 168 -0.43 18.97 -12.00
C ALA A 168 -1.18 19.92 -11.07
N VAL A 169 -0.70 20.00 -9.83
CA VAL A 169 -1.14 20.95 -8.81
C VAL A 169 0.02 21.85 -8.45
N THR A 170 -0.02 23.11 -8.88
CA THR A 170 1.01 24.11 -8.64
C THR A 170 0.87 24.76 -7.25
N PRO A 171 1.91 25.43 -6.72
CA PRO A 171 1.84 26.05 -5.39
C PRO A 171 0.69 27.05 -5.20
N ASP A 172 0.36 27.79 -6.23
CA ASP A 172 -0.76 28.74 -6.25
C ASP A 172 -2.13 28.06 -6.24
N MET A 173 -2.22 26.82 -6.75
CA MET A 173 -3.47 26.06 -6.77
C MET A 173 -3.67 25.21 -5.50
N GLY A 174 -2.60 24.78 -4.85
CA GLY A 174 -2.60 23.66 -3.91
C GLY A 174 -3.66 23.74 -2.82
N ALA A 175 -3.67 24.83 -2.06
CA ALA A 175 -4.63 25.01 -0.96
C ALA A 175 -6.08 25.05 -1.46
N ALA A 176 -6.35 25.86 -2.48
CA ALA A 176 -7.70 26.00 -3.05
C ALA A 176 -8.22 24.68 -3.65
N TRP A 177 -7.33 23.91 -4.31
CA TRP A 177 -7.72 22.62 -4.87
C TRP A 177 -8.07 21.60 -3.78
N VAL A 178 -7.28 21.53 -2.69
CA VAL A 178 -7.55 20.64 -1.55
C VAL A 178 -8.90 20.97 -0.90
N GLU A 179 -9.25 22.24 -0.77
CA GLU A 179 -10.54 22.66 -0.19
C GLU A 179 -11.74 22.06 -0.92
N THR A 180 -11.64 21.86 -2.23
CA THR A 180 -12.75 21.32 -3.04
C THR A 180 -12.89 19.80 -2.94
N LEU A 181 -11.89 19.09 -2.39
CA LEU A 181 -11.88 17.63 -2.40
C LEU A 181 -12.61 17.04 -1.19
N PRO A 182 -13.39 15.96 -1.37
CA PRO A 182 -13.91 15.19 -0.25
C PRO A 182 -12.74 14.60 0.58
N VAL A 183 -12.81 14.72 1.91
CA VAL A 183 -11.76 14.19 2.82
C VAL A 183 -11.58 12.67 2.68
N ALA A 184 -12.60 11.95 2.26
CA ALA A 184 -12.53 10.52 1.95
C ALA A 184 -11.55 10.16 0.81
N ARG A 185 -11.14 11.14 -0.02
CA ARG A 185 -10.11 10.99 -1.06
C ARG A 185 -8.70 11.28 -0.54
N PHE A 186 -8.55 11.83 0.65
CA PHE A 186 -7.24 12.19 1.18
C PHE A 186 -6.43 10.93 1.46
N HIS A 187 -5.22 10.90 0.93
CA HIS A 187 -4.30 9.82 1.25
C HIS A 187 -4.03 9.76 2.77
N GLY A 188 -4.24 8.59 3.37
CA GLY A 188 -4.18 8.41 4.82
C GLY A 188 -5.54 8.54 5.53
N VAL A 189 -6.61 8.93 4.83
CA VAL A 189 -7.98 8.92 5.36
C VAL A 189 -8.70 7.66 4.85
N GLY A 190 -8.70 6.62 5.68
CA GLY A 190 -9.47 5.39 5.39
C GLY A 190 -10.97 5.54 5.71
N PRO A 191 -11.80 4.53 5.35
CA PRO A 191 -13.27 4.61 5.54
C PRO A 191 -13.71 4.92 6.97
N VAL A 192 -13.02 4.34 7.97
CA VAL A 192 -13.32 4.58 9.40
C VAL A 192 -13.05 6.03 9.79
N THR A 193 -11.92 6.57 9.34
CA THR A 193 -11.55 7.97 9.59
C THR A 193 -12.48 8.92 8.85
N ALA A 194 -12.81 8.64 7.59
CA ALA A 194 -13.75 9.42 6.81
C ALA A 194 -15.13 9.47 7.48
N ALA A 195 -15.66 8.33 7.93
CA ALA A 195 -16.91 8.28 8.68
C ALA A 195 -16.85 9.06 10.02
N LYS A 196 -15.70 9.04 10.71
CA LYS A 196 -15.48 9.86 11.91
C LYS A 196 -15.49 11.36 11.55
N MET A 197 -14.79 11.75 10.49
CA MET A 197 -14.77 13.14 10.01
C MET A 197 -16.17 13.62 9.67
N GLN A 198 -16.97 12.85 8.94
CA GLN A 198 -18.34 13.19 8.58
C GLN A 198 -19.22 13.42 9.83
N ARG A 199 -19.12 12.56 10.86
CA ARG A 199 -19.85 12.78 12.14
C ARG A 199 -19.46 14.08 12.84
N LEU A 200 -18.26 14.58 12.58
CA LEU A 200 -17.75 15.86 13.11
C LEU A 200 -18.02 17.05 12.19
N GLY A 201 -18.83 16.87 11.13
CA GLY A 201 -19.14 17.90 10.16
C GLY A 201 -17.93 18.28 9.30
N ILE A 202 -17.10 17.30 8.94
CA ILE A 202 -15.94 17.47 8.06
C ILE A 202 -16.15 16.57 6.84
N GLU A 203 -16.59 17.12 5.73
CA GLU A 203 -16.84 16.40 4.47
C GLU A 203 -15.77 16.72 3.42
N THR A 204 -15.28 17.95 3.41
CA THR A 204 -14.34 18.49 2.43
C THR A 204 -13.05 18.99 3.08
N GLY A 205 -12.05 19.28 2.24
CA GLY A 205 -10.83 19.94 2.68
C GLY A 205 -11.10 21.32 3.29
N ALA A 206 -12.09 22.06 2.80
CA ALA A 206 -12.51 23.34 3.38
C ALA A 206 -13.02 23.18 4.81
N ASP A 207 -13.88 22.18 5.06
CA ASP A 207 -14.37 21.89 6.41
C ASP A 207 -13.23 21.50 7.35
N LEU A 208 -12.28 20.69 6.87
CA LEU A 208 -11.12 20.28 7.65
C LEU A 208 -10.22 21.48 7.98
N ARG A 209 -9.98 22.36 7.01
CA ARG A 209 -9.18 23.58 7.17
C ARG A 209 -9.79 24.55 8.18
N ALA A 210 -11.11 24.63 8.26
CA ALA A 210 -11.83 25.49 9.19
C ALA A 210 -11.73 25.03 10.66
N LYS A 211 -11.29 23.78 10.91
CA LYS A 211 -11.16 23.29 12.30
C LYS A 211 -9.89 23.83 12.97
N SER A 212 -10.03 24.21 14.24
CA SER A 212 -8.89 24.66 15.05
C SER A 212 -7.93 23.49 15.37
N MET A 213 -6.67 23.80 15.64
CA MET A 213 -5.71 22.80 16.09
C MET A 213 -6.16 22.10 17.39
N ALA A 214 -6.78 22.84 18.32
CA ALA A 214 -7.31 22.27 19.56
C ALA A 214 -8.39 21.22 19.27
N PHE A 215 -9.33 21.53 18.38
CA PHE A 215 -10.36 20.58 17.91
C PHE A 215 -9.73 19.33 17.29
N LEU A 216 -8.75 19.51 16.38
CA LEU A 216 -8.08 18.39 15.72
C LEU A 216 -7.32 17.49 16.71
N ARG A 217 -6.65 18.08 17.71
CA ARG A 217 -5.96 17.31 18.76
C ARG A 217 -6.93 16.53 19.64
N GLU A 218 -8.04 17.12 20.02
CA GLU A 218 -9.08 16.45 20.80
C GLU A 218 -9.63 15.21 20.08
N HIS A 219 -9.92 15.35 18.78
CA HIS A 219 -10.60 14.27 18.05
C HIS A 219 -9.66 13.30 17.33
N PHE A 220 -8.45 13.72 16.93
CA PHE A 220 -7.54 12.91 16.11
C PHE A 220 -6.17 12.64 16.77
N GLY A 221 -5.92 13.17 17.95
CA GLY A 221 -4.70 12.91 18.71
C GLY A 221 -3.43 13.28 17.92
N SER A 222 -2.49 12.36 17.82
CA SER A 222 -1.20 12.56 17.12
C SER A 222 -1.32 12.82 15.61
N ALA A 223 -2.47 12.56 15.00
CA ALA A 223 -2.70 12.85 13.59
C ALA A 223 -3.17 14.31 13.33
N ALA A 224 -3.38 15.10 14.37
CA ALA A 224 -3.92 16.45 14.26
C ALA A 224 -3.05 17.39 13.41
N GLU A 225 -1.74 17.40 13.67
CA GLU A 225 -0.78 18.22 12.93
C GLU A 225 -0.77 17.84 11.44
N TRP A 226 -0.83 16.54 11.16
CA TRP A 226 -0.92 16.05 9.78
C TRP A 226 -2.18 16.54 9.09
N TYR A 227 -3.36 16.39 9.71
CA TYR A 227 -4.61 16.85 9.11
C TYR A 227 -4.66 18.37 8.94
N HIS A 228 -4.10 19.11 9.89
CA HIS A 228 -4.01 20.56 9.80
C HIS A 228 -3.15 21.00 8.61
N ALA A 229 -1.99 20.36 8.39
CA ALA A 229 -1.08 20.68 7.30
C ALA A 229 -1.70 20.31 5.93
N ILE A 230 -2.17 19.07 5.77
CA ILE A 230 -2.71 18.64 4.46
C ILE A 230 -3.97 19.38 4.03
N ALA A 231 -4.80 19.86 4.98
CA ALA A 231 -5.94 20.72 4.67
C ALA A 231 -5.53 22.08 4.06
N ARG A 232 -4.24 22.43 4.17
CA ARG A 232 -3.64 23.65 3.59
C ARG A 232 -2.78 23.35 2.36
N GLY A 233 -2.77 22.07 1.92
CA GLY A 233 -1.92 21.63 0.82
C GLY A 233 -0.43 21.53 1.20
N GLU A 234 -0.12 21.40 2.48
CA GLU A 234 1.25 21.36 3.02
C GLU A 234 1.69 19.92 3.35
N ASP A 235 2.88 19.55 2.91
CA ASP A 235 3.55 18.28 3.23
C ASP A 235 5.05 18.43 3.02
N ASP A 236 5.80 18.64 4.09
CA ASP A 236 7.25 18.88 4.03
C ASP A 236 8.08 17.60 3.99
N ARG A 237 7.46 16.41 4.08
CA ARG A 237 8.17 15.13 4.07
C ARG A 237 8.94 14.97 2.76
N PRO A 238 10.28 14.69 2.83
CA PRO A 238 11.07 14.44 1.63
C PRO A 238 10.69 13.11 0.97
N VAL A 239 11.03 12.96 -0.30
CA VAL A 239 11.09 11.66 -0.96
C VAL A 239 12.29 10.91 -0.38
N ASN A 240 12.04 9.79 0.29
CA ASN A 240 13.06 8.99 0.97
C ASN A 240 13.27 7.66 0.23
N PRO A 241 14.38 7.51 -0.50
CA PRO A 241 14.71 6.26 -1.18
C PRO A 241 15.10 5.13 -0.20
N ASP A 242 15.66 5.50 0.97
CA ASP A 242 16.25 4.57 1.93
C ASP A 242 15.26 4.23 3.05
N ARG A 243 14.07 3.75 2.67
CA ARG A 243 13.07 3.38 3.66
C ARG A 243 13.41 2.04 4.29
N GLU A 244 13.80 2.09 5.56
CA GLU A 244 14.06 0.89 6.34
C GLU A 244 12.80 0.05 6.57
N ARG A 245 12.93 -1.25 6.38
CA ARG A 245 11.87 -2.21 6.73
C ARG A 245 11.81 -2.38 8.25
N LYS A 246 10.64 -2.14 8.85
CA LYS A 246 10.46 -2.21 10.32
C LYS A 246 9.95 -3.57 10.81
N SER A 247 9.37 -4.37 9.93
CA SER A 247 8.83 -5.69 10.25
C SER A 247 8.74 -6.58 9.02
N SER A 248 8.78 -7.89 9.25
CA SER A 248 8.44 -8.91 8.26
C SER A 248 7.39 -9.83 8.84
N GLY A 249 6.33 -10.11 8.10
CA GLY A 249 5.24 -10.97 8.57
C GLY A 249 4.59 -11.75 7.44
N SER A 250 4.03 -12.89 7.80
CA SER A 250 3.17 -13.70 6.93
C SER A 250 1.87 -14.05 7.66
N GLU A 251 0.76 -14.12 6.92
CA GLU A 251 -0.53 -14.50 7.47
C GLU A 251 -1.33 -15.33 6.45
N THR A 252 -2.14 -16.27 6.97
CA THR A 252 -3.00 -17.09 6.14
C THR A 252 -4.42 -17.14 6.68
N THR A 253 -5.40 -17.06 5.76
CA THR A 253 -6.81 -17.32 6.05
C THR A 253 -7.10 -18.78 5.74
N PHE A 254 -7.62 -19.52 6.71
CA PHE A 254 -7.98 -20.92 6.53
C PHE A 254 -9.27 -21.07 5.71
N ASP A 255 -9.42 -22.18 4.99
CA ASP A 255 -10.62 -22.47 4.20
C ASP A 255 -11.87 -22.63 5.08
N ARG A 256 -11.71 -23.11 6.32
CA ARG A 256 -12.71 -23.20 7.38
C ARG A 256 -12.20 -22.56 8.68
N ASP A 257 -13.10 -22.25 9.59
CA ASP A 257 -12.69 -21.79 10.92
C ASP A 257 -12.19 -22.97 11.74
N LEU A 258 -10.99 -22.82 12.33
CA LEU A 258 -10.33 -23.88 13.10
C LEU A 258 -10.63 -23.73 14.58
N THR A 259 -10.89 -24.87 15.24
CA THR A 259 -11.05 -24.99 16.70
C THR A 259 -10.07 -25.99 17.32
N ASP A 260 -9.48 -26.85 16.49
CA ASP A 260 -8.47 -27.83 16.93
C ASP A 260 -7.13 -27.15 17.14
N ALA A 261 -6.54 -27.36 18.33
CA ALA A 261 -5.31 -26.71 18.73
C ALA A 261 -4.11 -27.13 17.85
N ALA A 262 -4.05 -28.40 17.45
CA ALA A 262 -2.92 -28.91 16.63
C ALA A 262 -2.94 -28.30 15.22
N GLU A 263 -4.12 -28.23 14.59
CA GLU A 263 -4.27 -27.58 13.27
C GLU A 263 -3.91 -26.09 13.32
N ILE A 264 -4.27 -25.40 14.41
CA ILE A 264 -3.95 -23.97 14.61
C ILE A 264 -2.44 -23.78 14.79
N GLU A 265 -1.79 -24.63 15.64
CA GLU A 265 -0.34 -24.60 15.84
C GLU A 265 0.40 -24.88 14.53
N GLU A 266 -0.04 -25.85 13.72
CA GLU A 266 0.52 -26.12 12.38
C GLU A 266 0.44 -24.89 11.46
N GLY A 267 -0.70 -24.22 11.46
CA GLY A 267 -0.88 -22.96 10.72
C GLY A 267 0.09 -21.87 11.15
N VAL A 268 0.33 -21.73 12.45
CA VAL A 268 1.28 -20.75 13.01
C VAL A 268 2.73 -21.12 12.65
N VAL A 269 3.10 -22.41 12.74
CA VAL A 269 4.44 -22.90 12.36
C VAL A 269 4.72 -22.58 10.89
N ARG A 270 3.78 -22.87 9.99
CA ARG A 270 3.92 -22.53 8.56
C ARG A 270 4.17 -21.04 8.34
N MET A 271 3.45 -20.16 9.05
CA MET A 271 3.67 -18.71 8.96
C MET A 271 5.03 -18.28 9.52
N ALA A 272 5.49 -18.94 10.59
CA ALA A 272 6.83 -18.71 11.14
C ALA A 272 7.92 -19.13 10.14
N ASP A 273 7.73 -20.24 9.43
CA ASP A 273 8.66 -20.72 8.40
C ASP A 273 8.79 -19.74 7.23
N GLU A 274 7.66 -19.19 6.77
CA GLU A 274 7.67 -18.18 5.71
C GLU A 274 8.38 -16.89 6.14
N VAL A 275 8.16 -16.44 7.38
CA VAL A 275 8.86 -15.27 7.95
C VAL A 275 10.35 -15.57 8.08
N TRP A 276 10.72 -16.78 8.56
CA TRP A 276 12.11 -17.18 8.68
C TRP A 276 12.82 -17.18 7.33
N ALA A 277 12.20 -17.74 6.29
CA ALA A 277 12.77 -17.78 4.94
C ALA A 277 13.12 -16.36 4.42
N TRP A 278 12.33 -15.37 4.77
CA TRP A 278 12.65 -13.97 4.45
C TRP A 278 13.78 -13.43 5.34
N CYS A 279 13.72 -13.66 6.66
CA CYS A 279 14.72 -13.16 7.61
C CYS A 279 16.12 -13.70 7.28
N ASP A 280 16.20 -14.99 7.00
CA ASP A 280 17.44 -15.66 6.63
C ASP A 280 18.01 -15.17 5.31
N LYS A 281 17.17 -15.06 4.28
CA LYS A 281 17.59 -14.50 2.98
C LYS A 281 18.06 -13.04 3.09
N ALA A 282 17.38 -12.23 3.88
CA ALA A 282 17.67 -10.81 4.06
C ALA A 282 18.78 -10.57 5.11
N GLN A 283 19.18 -11.60 5.88
CA GLN A 283 20.06 -11.50 7.04
C GLN A 283 19.59 -10.42 8.03
N ALA A 284 18.27 -10.34 8.22
CA ALA A 284 17.60 -9.34 9.05
C ALA A 284 16.78 -10.02 10.15
N PHE A 285 17.21 -9.86 11.39
CA PHE A 285 16.61 -10.52 12.56
C PHE A 285 16.10 -9.46 13.54
N GLY A 286 14.87 -9.67 14.04
CA GLY A 286 14.25 -8.76 14.99
C GLY A 286 14.20 -9.34 16.38
N ARG A 287 13.81 -8.49 17.35
CA ARG A 287 13.73 -8.86 18.77
C ARG A 287 12.29 -9.18 19.22
N THR A 288 11.30 -8.79 18.43
CA THR A 288 9.89 -8.95 18.81
C THR A 288 9.17 -9.89 17.85
N VAL A 289 8.59 -10.93 18.42
CA VAL A 289 7.68 -11.86 17.73
C VAL A 289 6.25 -11.51 18.10
N THR A 290 5.38 -11.42 17.10
CA THR A 290 3.95 -11.16 17.27
C THR A 290 3.15 -12.22 16.53
N VAL A 291 2.21 -12.84 17.23
CA VAL A 291 1.19 -13.71 16.65
C VAL A 291 -0.12 -12.94 16.57
N LYS A 292 -0.71 -12.90 15.38
CA LYS A 292 -2.03 -12.34 15.09
C LYS A 292 -3.04 -13.46 14.94
N VAL A 293 -4.20 -13.28 15.54
CA VAL A 293 -5.35 -14.19 15.39
C VAL A 293 -6.56 -13.37 14.99
N LYS A 294 -7.26 -13.80 13.94
CA LYS A 294 -8.58 -13.29 13.59
C LYS A 294 -9.60 -14.40 13.76
N PHE A 295 -10.63 -14.14 14.55
CA PHE A 295 -11.73 -15.07 14.79
C PHE A 295 -12.77 -15.04 13.64
N GLN A 296 -13.69 -15.99 13.66
CA GLN A 296 -14.79 -16.12 12.70
C GLN A 296 -15.69 -14.87 12.62
N ASP A 297 -15.82 -14.13 13.72
CA ASP A 297 -16.55 -12.86 13.83
C ASP A 297 -15.71 -11.63 13.41
N PHE A 298 -14.55 -11.85 12.80
CA PHE A 298 -13.58 -10.84 12.38
C PHE A 298 -12.90 -10.05 13.50
N LYS A 299 -13.17 -10.37 14.78
CA LYS A 299 -12.39 -9.82 15.90
C LYS A 299 -10.93 -10.24 15.75
N ILE A 300 -10.03 -9.26 15.91
CA ILE A 300 -8.59 -9.49 15.83
C ILE A 300 -7.97 -9.30 17.21
N ILE A 301 -7.10 -10.22 17.57
CA ILE A 301 -6.21 -10.08 18.73
C ILE A 301 -4.77 -10.33 18.30
N THR A 302 -3.83 -9.77 19.06
CA THR A 302 -2.39 -10.03 18.90
C THR A 302 -1.80 -10.44 20.25
N ARG A 303 -0.75 -11.27 20.19
CA ARG A 303 0.12 -11.60 21.32
C ARG A 303 1.54 -11.33 20.90
N SER A 304 2.29 -10.61 21.69
CA SER A 304 3.67 -10.22 21.33
C SER A 304 4.61 -10.51 22.51
N ARG A 305 5.85 -10.88 22.16
CA ARG A 305 6.96 -11.02 23.11
C ARG A 305 8.21 -10.39 22.52
N SER A 306 8.86 -9.51 23.28
CA SER A 306 10.19 -9.01 22.96
C SER A 306 11.24 -9.82 23.71
N HIS A 307 12.28 -10.22 23.02
CA HIS A 307 13.40 -10.98 23.56
C HIS A 307 14.58 -10.01 23.85
N ASN A 308 15.44 -10.38 24.80
CA ASN A 308 16.64 -9.59 25.13
C ASN A 308 17.67 -9.60 23.98
N GLY A 309 17.69 -10.68 23.17
CA GLY A 309 18.51 -10.84 21.97
C GLY A 309 17.70 -10.92 20.69
N LEU A 310 18.39 -11.03 19.57
CA LEU A 310 17.76 -11.26 18.27
C LEU A 310 17.14 -12.65 18.17
N VAL A 311 16.02 -12.78 17.54
CA VAL A 311 15.41 -14.05 17.13
C VAL A 311 16.12 -14.50 15.84
N ALA A 312 17.35 -14.98 16.00
CA ALA A 312 18.28 -15.30 14.92
C ALA A 312 18.41 -16.82 14.67
N SER A 313 17.40 -17.60 15.03
CA SER A 313 17.31 -19.01 14.64
C SER A 313 15.87 -19.40 14.31
N HIS A 314 15.73 -20.34 13.39
CA HIS A 314 14.44 -20.87 12.96
C HIS A 314 13.65 -21.48 14.12
N ASP A 315 14.32 -22.30 14.94
CA ASP A 315 13.69 -22.96 16.08
C ASP A 315 13.22 -21.96 17.13
N LEU A 316 14.00 -20.90 17.39
CA LEU A 316 13.60 -19.85 18.32
C LEU A 316 12.35 -19.11 17.84
N LEU A 317 12.26 -18.80 16.53
CA LEU A 317 11.08 -18.15 15.95
C LEU A 317 9.85 -19.05 16.05
N ARG A 318 9.98 -20.35 15.69
CA ARG A 318 8.90 -21.32 15.82
C ARG A 318 8.43 -21.45 17.25
N GLN A 319 9.36 -21.65 18.20
CA GLN A 319 9.03 -21.84 19.61
C GLN A 319 8.35 -20.59 20.19
N ALA A 320 8.88 -19.39 19.91
CA ALA A 320 8.28 -18.14 20.35
C ALA A 320 6.86 -17.96 19.79
N SER A 321 6.63 -18.35 18.52
CA SER A 321 5.32 -18.27 17.88
C SER A 321 4.32 -19.28 18.51
N LEU A 322 4.77 -20.51 18.79
CA LEU A 322 3.96 -21.52 19.47
C LEU A 322 3.61 -21.10 20.90
N ASP A 323 4.56 -20.57 21.67
CA ASP A 323 4.30 -20.08 23.02
C ASP A 323 3.23 -18.98 23.01
N LEU A 324 3.24 -18.10 22.00
CA LEU A 324 2.29 -17.00 21.88
C LEU A 324 0.89 -17.47 21.49
N ILE A 325 0.75 -18.41 20.56
CA ILE A 325 -0.56 -18.93 20.17
C ILE A 325 -1.20 -19.75 21.29
N ARG A 326 -0.39 -20.49 22.06
CA ARG A 326 -0.87 -21.26 23.23
C ARG A 326 -1.53 -20.40 24.31
N LEU A 327 -1.22 -19.10 24.38
CA LEU A 327 -1.94 -18.15 25.25
C LEU A 327 -3.40 -17.90 24.82
N VAL A 328 -3.76 -18.36 23.62
CA VAL A 328 -5.10 -18.17 23.04
C VAL A 328 -5.83 -19.52 22.92
N LEU A 329 -5.14 -20.63 23.15
CA LEU A 329 -5.69 -21.98 23.04
C LEU A 329 -6.17 -22.52 24.41
N PRO A 330 -7.27 -23.30 24.45
CA PRO A 330 -8.19 -23.56 23.35
C PRO A 330 -8.97 -22.28 22.97
N PRO A 331 -9.32 -22.07 21.69
CA PRO A 331 -9.96 -20.83 21.28
C PRO A 331 -11.43 -20.80 21.70
N GLU A 332 -11.90 -19.67 22.22
CA GLU A 332 -13.32 -19.44 22.53
C GLU A 332 -14.24 -19.47 21.32
N LYS A 333 -13.70 -19.16 20.15
CA LYS A 333 -14.41 -19.11 18.86
C LYS A 333 -13.50 -19.65 17.76
N GLY A 334 -14.10 -20.13 16.67
CA GLY A 334 -13.34 -20.60 15.53
C GLY A 334 -12.34 -19.54 15.00
N ILE A 335 -11.09 -19.96 14.77
CA ILE A 335 -10.04 -19.10 14.25
C ILE A 335 -10.07 -19.13 12.71
N ARG A 336 -10.28 -17.96 12.13
CA ARG A 336 -10.34 -17.73 10.68
C ARG A 336 -8.96 -17.52 10.05
N LEU A 337 -8.04 -16.85 10.75
CA LEU A 337 -6.73 -16.46 10.24
C LEU A 337 -5.71 -16.46 11.37
N VAL A 338 -4.51 -16.90 11.04
CA VAL A 338 -3.32 -16.70 11.88
C VAL A 338 -2.23 -16.00 11.08
N GLY A 339 -1.38 -15.25 11.78
CA GLY A 339 -0.19 -14.60 11.22
C GLY A 339 0.94 -14.54 12.24
N VAL A 340 2.18 -14.53 11.72
CA VAL A 340 3.39 -14.32 12.50
C VAL A 340 4.13 -13.11 11.95
N THR A 341 4.68 -12.28 12.82
CA THR A 341 5.46 -11.11 12.43
C THR A 341 6.68 -10.98 13.33
N VAL A 342 7.84 -10.69 12.71
CA VAL A 342 9.06 -10.26 13.41
C VAL A 342 9.26 -8.77 13.20
N SER A 343 9.60 -8.04 14.26
CA SER A 343 9.83 -6.59 14.25
C SER A 343 10.96 -6.21 15.21
N ASN A 344 11.26 -4.91 15.29
CA ASN A 344 12.41 -4.39 16.03
C ASN A 344 13.71 -5.01 15.53
N PHE A 345 13.96 -4.84 14.22
CA PHE A 345 15.20 -5.26 13.58
C PHE A 345 16.38 -4.47 14.13
N ASP A 346 17.54 -5.11 14.24
CA ASP A 346 18.78 -4.44 14.60
C ASP A 346 19.28 -3.53 13.47
N GLU A 347 20.02 -2.48 13.78
CA GLU A 347 20.53 -1.53 12.78
C GLU A 347 21.42 -2.19 11.71
N ILE A 348 22.11 -3.28 12.07
CA ILE A 348 23.00 -4.04 11.18
C ILE A 348 22.23 -4.92 10.18
N GLY A 349 20.98 -5.30 10.49
CA GLY A 349 20.12 -6.17 9.66
C GLY A 349 19.04 -5.43 8.88
N ARG A 350 19.16 -4.12 8.71
CA ARG A 350 18.19 -3.31 7.96
C ARG A 350 18.44 -3.47 6.47
N ALA A 351 17.81 -4.49 5.88
CA ALA A 351 17.87 -4.67 4.44
C ALA A 351 17.15 -3.52 3.74
N HIS A 352 17.85 -2.81 2.87
CA HIS A 352 17.26 -1.93 1.89
C HIS A 352 16.35 -2.77 0.97
N VAL A 353 15.09 -2.37 0.84
CA VAL A 353 14.11 -3.04 -0.03
C VAL A 353 14.22 -2.48 -1.43
#